data_6edfabff8e5d01604e9a4f5f00d64d16
#
_entry.id   6edfabff8e5d01604e9a4f5f00d64d16
#
_cell.length_a   1.000
_cell.length_b   1.000
_cell.length_c   1.000
_cell.angle_alpha   90.00
_cell.angle_beta   90.00
_cell.angle_gamma   90.00
#
_symmetry.space_group_name_H-M   'P 1'
#
loop_
_entity.id
_entity.type
_entity.pdbx_description
1 polymer ?
#
loop_
_entity_poly.entity_id
_entity_poly.type
_entity_poly.pdbx_seq_one_letter_code
_entity_poly.pdbx_strand_id
1 'polypeptide(L)'
;MDGVVPAAGKGTRLRPLTDNTPKGMVMVGDRPLLSHVFDRLVAVGVDHLVVVVGYELGAITDYYGDQYDGTPITYVHQRDQMGLGHAVAQCEPVVSGLFVVCNGDNVFARPQQAAVDRARDDGVDAVVVTERVDREQATKTGVVETTPGSDTDADRVHRIVEKPAEPPSRQATTGWYVLPEEIFDALALCRPSDRGEYELADGVSVLAAAGATVDTVRLDGRRVNVNTPADIERAANLVD
;
A
#
# COMPACT_ATOMS: atom_id res chain seq x y z
N MET A 1 -4.09 1.06 -16.16
CA MET A 1 -3.80 0.25 -14.94
C MET A 1 -4.27 1.04 -13.72
N ASP A 2 -5.10 0.42 -12.88
CA ASP A 2 -5.64 1.08 -11.70
C ASP A 2 -4.60 1.28 -10.60
N GLY A 3 -4.74 2.38 -9.83
CA GLY A 3 -3.98 2.62 -8.62
C GLY A 3 -4.88 2.73 -7.40
N VAL A 4 -4.86 1.72 -6.53
CA VAL A 4 -5.67 1.68 -5.32
C VAL A 4 -4.93 2.35 -4.16
N VAL A 5 -5.57 3.33 -3.54
CA VAL A 5 -5.02 4.10 -2.43
C VAL A 5 -5.90 3.96 -1.19
N PRO A 6 -5.56 3.06 -0.26
CA PRO A 6 -6.21 2.97 1.04
C PRO A 6 -5.97 4.23 1.88
N ALA A 7 -6.99 5.07 2.05
CA ALA A 7 -6.93 6.36 2.76
C ALA A 7 -8.00 6.50 3.85
N ALA A 8 -8.70 5.42 4.22
CA ALA A 8 -9.80 5.43 5.20
C ALA A 8 -9.36 5.60 6.67
N GLY A 9 -8.05 5.58 6.95
CA GLY A 9 -7.51 5.59 8.31
C GLY A 9 -7.71 6.91 9.06
N LYS A 10 -8.11 6.85 10.34
CA LYS A 10 -8.35 8.04 11.21
C LYS A 10 -7.09 8.82 11.61
N GLY A 11 -5.90 8.26 11.44
CA GLY A 11 -4.65 8.94 11.79
C GLY A 11 -4.51 9.37 13.26
N THR A 12 -5.05 8.60 14.20
CA THR A 12 -5.13 8.97 15.63
C THR A 12 -3.81 9.35 16.29
N ARG A 13 -2.69 8.84 15.77
CA ARG A 13 -1.33 9.15 16.25
C ARG A 13 -0.81 10.52 15.80
N LEU A 14 -1.48 11.15 14.84
CA LEU A 14 -1.18 12.50 14.35
C LEU A 14 -2.02 13.60 15.04
N ARG A 15 -2.87 13.24 16.00
CA ARG A 15 -3.63 14.24 16.77
C ARG A 15 -2.71 15.26 17.44
N PRO A 16 -3.10 16.55 17.48
CA PRO A 16 -4.43 17.10 17.09
C PRO A 16 -4.60 17.41 15.59
N LEU A 17 -3.61 17.19 14.73
CA LEU A 17 -3.68 17.53 13.31
C LEU A 17 -4.78 16.78 12.56
N THR A 18 -5.19 15.62 13.07
CA THR A 18 -6.22 14.75 12.47
C THR A 18 -7.54 14.74 13.26
N ASP A 19 -7.79 15.71 14.13
CA ASP A 19 -9.06 15.77 14.86
C ASP A 19 -10.26 16.06 13.94
N ASN A 20 -10.06 16.91 12.92
CA ASN A 20 -11.08 17.28 11.92
C ASN A 20 -10.55 17.19 10.49
N THR A 21 -9.47 16.43 10.28
CA THR A 21 -8.83 16.32 8.97
C THR A 21 -8.41 14.86 8.75
N PRO A 22 -8.84 14.19 7.67
CA PRO A 22 -8.39 12.84 7.40
C PRO A 22 -6.88 12.82 7.19
N LYS A 23 -6.24 11.73 7.61
CA LYS A 23 -4.77 11.58 7.56
C LYS A 23 -4.18 11.94 6.19
N GLY A 24 -4.84 11.54 5.12
CA GLY A 24 -4.39 11.80 3.76
C GLY A 24 -4.36 13.29 3.35
N MET A 25 -5.08 14.13 4.11
CA MET A 25 -5.14 15.59 3.90
C MET A 25 -4.16 16.37 4.79
N VAL A 26 -3.39 15.69 5.64
CA VAL A 26 -2.32 16.34 6.41
C VAL A 26 -1.25 16.86 5.45
N MET A 27 -0.85 18.11 5.64
CA MET A 27 0.13 18.76 4.77
C MET A 27 1.53 18.18 4.97
N VAL A 28 2.18 17.85 3.86
CA VAL A 28 3.60 17.45 3.77
C VAL A 28 4.27 18.43 2.81
N GLY A 29 5.09 19.33 3.34
CA GLY A 29 5.50 20.51 2.58
C GLY A 29 4.31 21.41 2.28
N ASP A 30 4.11 21.73 1.01
CA ASP A 30 3.06 22.63 0.52
C ASP A 30 1.77 21.92 0.02
N ARG A 31 1.74 20.57 0.06
CA ARG A 31 0.62 19.77 -0.48
C ARG A 31 0.15 18.69 0.48
N PRO A 32 -1.12 18.23 0.37
CA PRO A 32 -1.61 17.08 1.13
C PRO A 32 -0.78 15.81 0.89
N LEU A 33 -0.69 14.98 1.92
CA LEU A 33 0.00 13.68 1.89
C LEU A 33 -0.43 12.81 0.68
N LEU A 34 -1.75 12.75 0.37
CA LEU A 34 -2.25 11.98 -0.76
C LEU A 34 -1.74 12.48 -2.11
N SER A 35 -1.47 13.78 -2.27
CA SER A 35 -0.92 14.30 -3.53
C SER A 35 0.43 13.66 -3.86
N HIS A 36 1.28 13.46 -2.85
CA HIS A 36 2.56 12.78 -3.04
C HIS A 36 2.41 11.30 -3.42
N VAL A 37 1.37 10.64 -2.90
CA VAL A 37 1.04 9.25 -3.28
C VAL A 37 0.57 9.19 -4.72
N PHE A 38 -0.35 10.08 -5.11
CA PHE A 38 -0.90 10.14 -6.46
C PHE A 38 0.18 10.42 -7.51
N ASP A 39 1.09 11.36 -7.24
CA ASP A 39 2.23 11.65 -8.12
C ASP A 39 3.04 10.37 -8.43
N ARG A 40 3.29 9.53 -7.43
CA ARG A 40 4.09 8.31 -7.62
C ARG A 40 3.34 7.24 -8.40
N LEU A 41 2.02 7.15 -8.24
CA LEU A 41 1.17 6.24 -9.00
C LEU A 41 1.05 6.68 -10.47
N VAL A 42 0.77 7.95 -10.72
CA VAL A 42 0.71 8.49 -12.08
C VAL A 42 2.07 8.33 -12.79
N ALA A 43 3.19 8.55 -12.08
CA ALA A 43 4.52 8.41 -12.63
C ALA A 43 4.89 6.99 -13.07
N VAL A 44 4.24 5.94 -12.55
CA VAL A 44 4.42 4.55 -13.01
C VAL A 44 3.38 4.09 -14.03
N GLY A 45 2.57 5.03 -14.55
CA GLY A 45 1.60 4.77 -15.61
C GLY A 45 0.24 4.30 -15.11
N VAL A 46 -0.13 4.63 -13.87
CA VAL A 46 -1.52 4.54 -13.41
C VAL A 46 -2.35 5.59 -14.14
N ASP A 47 -3.46 5.17 -14.73
CA ASP A 47 -4.37 6.01 -15.53
C ASP A 47 -5.78 6.13 -14.92
N HIS A 48 -6.00 5.52 -13.76
CA HIS A 48 -7.20 5.65 -12.95
C HIS A 48 -6.85 5.43 -11.46
N LEU A 49 -7.25 6.36 -10.60
CA LEU A 49 -7.04 6.30 -9.17
C LEU A 49 -8.31 5.80 -8.47
N VAL A 50 -8.18 4.77 -7.64
CA VAL A 50 -9.26 4.25 -6.80
C VAL A 50 -8.91 4.55 -5.34
N VAL A 51 -9.56 5.55 -4.77
CA VAL A 51 -9.24 6.04 -3.42
C VAL A 51 -10.24 5.49 -2.42
N VAL A 52 -9.76 4.64 -1.51
CA VAL A 52 -10.61 4.09 -0.44
C VAL A 52 -10.70 5.11 0.68
N VAL A 53 -11.88 5.66 0.87
CA VAL A 53 -12.18 6.69 1.86
C VAL A 53 -13.05 6.15 2.99
N GLY A 54 -12.99 6.80 4.16
CA GLY A 54 -13.78 6.41 5.33
C GLY A 54 -14.25 7.63 6.09
N TYR A 55 -13.68 7.82 7.28
CA TYR A 55 -13.95 8.99 8.11
C TYR A 55 -13.57 10.29 7.39
N GLU A 56 -14.43 11.31 7.46
CA GLU A 56 -14.21 12.65 6.84
C GLU A 56 -13.95 12.59 5.31
N LEU A 57 -14.63 11.66 4.62
CA LEU A 57 -14.46 11.50 3.17
C LEU A 57 -14.67 12.82 2.39
N GLY A 58 -15.57 13.69 2.87
CA GLY A 58 -15.87 14.99 2.24
C GLY A 58 -14.62 15.86 2.05
N ALA A 59 -13.72 15.89 3.00
CA ALA A 59 -12.50 16.68 2.89
C ALA A 59 -11.58 16.23 1.73
N ILE A 60 -11.57 14.93 1.41
CA ILE A 60 -10.79 14.37 0.29
C ILE A 60 -11.52 14.67 -1.04
N THR A 61 -12.83 14.36 -1.10
CA THR A 61 -13.61 14.53 -2.32
C THR A 61 -13.77 16.00 -2.72
N ASP A 62 -13.92 16.91 -1.75
CA ASP A 62 -14.04 18.35 -2.01
C ASP A 62 -12.72 18.95 -2.52
N TYR A 63 -11.58 18.42 -2.08
CA TYR A 63 -10.26 18.92 -2.49
C TYR A 63 -9.83 18.40 -3.87
N TYR A 64 -10.00 17.10 -4.14
CA TYR A 64 -9.52 16.49 -5.39
C TYR A 64 -10.57 16.43 -6.49
N GLY A 65 -11.88 16.49 -6.14
CA GLY A 65 -12.95 16.32 -7.12
C GLY A 65 -12.94 14.91 -7.74
N ASP A 66 -13.13 14.85 -9.06
CA ASP A 66 -13.22 13.62 -9.84
C ASP A 66 -11.94 13.27 -10.63
N GLN A 67 -10.87 14.07 -10.47
CA GLN A 67 -9.60 13.84 -11.16
C GLN A 67 -8.41 14.44 -10.42
N TYR A 68 -7.22 13.88 -10.64
CA TYR A 68 -5.95 14.42 -10.20
C TYR A 68 -4.98 14.51 -11.39
N ASP A 69 -4.57 15.72 -11.74
CA ASP A 69 -3.68 16.00 -12.88
C ASP A 69 -4.13 15.28 -14.18
N GLY A 70 -5.44 15.31 -14.46
CA GLY A 70 -6.05 14.67 -15.60
C GLY A 70 -6.32 13.16 -15.43
N THR A 71 -5.89 12.53 -14.35
CA THR A 71 -6.16 11.13 -14.03
C THR A 71 -7.48 11.03 -13.27
N PRO A 72 -8.49 10.27 -13.77
CA PRO A 72 -9.76 10.08 -13.11
C PRO A 72 -9.64 9.47 -11.71
N ILE A 73 -10.53 9.88 -10.79
CA ILE A 73 -10.61 9.33 -9.43
C ILE A 73 -11.98 8.69 -9.22
N THR A 74 -11.98 7.44 -8.76
CA THR A 74 -13.14 6.78 -8.19
C THR A 74 -12.98 6.64 -6.68
N TYR A 75 -13.98 7.06 -5.91
CA TYR A 75 -13.98 6.91 -4.45
C TYR A 75 -14.77 5.67 -4.03
N VAL A 76 -14.13 4.84 -3.23
CA VAL A 76 -14.73 3.64 -2.65
C VAL A 76 -14.88 3.84 -1.14
N HIS A 77 -16.08 3.65 -0.60
CA HIS A 77 -16.33 3.92 0.80
C HIS A 77 -16.13 2.69 1.69
N GLN A 78 -15.09 2.69 2.51
CA GLN A 78 -14.90 1.72 3.58
C GLN A 78 -15.68 2.19 4.84
N ARG A 79 -16.90 1.69 5.04
CA ARG A 79 -17.75 2.08 6.18
C ARG A 79 -17.18 1.61 7.52
N ASP A 80 -16.76 0.35 7.57
CA ASP A 80 -16.18 -0.28 8.74
C ASP A 80 -14.68 -0.42 8.55
N GLN A 81 -13.88 0.21 9.42
CA GLN A 81 -12.42 0.20 9.33
C GLN A 81 -11.85 -1.11 9.87
N MET A 82 -11.94 -2.17 9.08
CA MET A 82 -11.56 -3.53 9.46
C MET A 82 -10.19 -3.95 8.89
N GLY A 83 -9.30 -3.01 8.65
CA GLY A 83 -7.93 -3.28 8.20
C GLY A 83 -7.68 -3.00 6.72
N LEU A 84 -6.41 -3.18 6.31
CA LEU A 84 -5.93 -2.85 4.96
C LEU A 84 -6.48 -3.82 3.91
N GLY A 85 -6.53 -5.12 4.20
CA GLY A 85 -7.11 -6.12 3.31
C GLY A 85 -8.59 -5.86 3.06
N HIS A 86 -9.34 -5.47 4.11
CA HIS A 86 -10.74 -5.07 3.95
C HIS A 86 -10.89 -3.82 3.07
N ALA A 87 -9.98 -2.82 3.20
CA ALA A 87 -10.02 -1.64 2.36
C ALA A 87 -9.81 -1.98 0.88
N VAL A 88 -8.83 -2.83 0.57
CA VAL A 88 -8.55 -3.30 -0.79
C VAL A 88 -9.74 -4.13 -1.34
N ALA A 89 -10.31 -5.03 -0.53
CA ALA A 89 -11.46 -5.86 -0.94
C ALA A 89 -12.69 -5.03 -1.36
N GLN A 90 -12.89 -3.81 -0.80
CA GLN A 90 -13.97 -2.92 -1.25
C GLN A 90 -13.81 -2.45 -2.70
N CYS A 91 -12.61 -2.58 -3.29
CA CYS A 91 -12.33 -2.11 -4.64
C CYS A 91 -12.71 -3.13 -5.74
N GLU A 92 -13.02 -4.37 -5.39
CA GLU A 92 -13.40 -5.45 -6.33
C GLU A 92 -14.40 -5.01 -7.42
N PRO A 93 -15.47 -4.24 -7.14
CA PRO A 93 -16.44 -3.86 -8.17
C PRO A 93 -15.91 -2.86 -9.21
N VAL A 94 -14.76 -2.22 -8.98
CA VAL A 94 -14.26 -1.09 -9.77
C VAL A 94 -12.82 -1.25 -10.26
N VAL A 95 -12.15 -2.34 -9.87
CA VAL A 95 -10.77 -2.66 -10.25
C VAL A 95 -10.73 -4.00 -10.97
N SER A 96 -9.95 -4.11 -12.03
CA SER A 96 -9.79 -5.36 -12.77
C SER A 96 -8.36 -5.54 -13.30
N GLY A 97 -7.99 -6.81 -13.52
CA GLY A 97 -6.67 -7.18 -14.01
C GLY A 97 -5.55 -6.82 -13.02
N LEU A 98 -4.41 -6.39 -13.54
CA LEU A 98 -3.25 -6.02 -12.74
C LEU A 98 -3.35 -4.55 -12.28
N PHE A 99 -3.18 -4.30 -10.98
CA PHE A 99 -3.28 -2.96 -10.39
C PHE A 99 -2.21 -2.71 -9.32
N VAL A 100 -1.96 -1.45 -9.02
CA VAL A 100 -1.03 -1.02 -7.95
C VAL A 100 -1.81 -0.72 -6.68
N VAL A 101 -1.36 -1.21 -5.53
CA VAL A 101 -1.79 -0.72 -4.21
C VAL A 101 -0.67 0.11 -3.61
N CYS A 102 -0.96 1.36 -3.26
CA CYS A 102 -0.04 2.21 -2.52
C CYS A 102 -0.74 2.75 -1.26
N ASN A 103 -0.21 2.41 -0.09
CA ASN A 103 -0.79 2.89 1.16
C ASN A 103 -0.77 4.43 1.22
N GLY A 104 -1.91 5.04 1.49
CA GLY A 104 -2.13 6.49 1.49
C GLY A 104 -1.37 7.27 2.57
N ASP A 105 -0.55 6.58 3.37
CA ASP A 105 0.29 7.17 4.41
C ASP A 105 1.80 7.07 4.13
N ASN A 106 2.18 6.61 2.95
CA ASN A 106 3.58 6.47 2.55
C ASN A 106 4.00 7.54 1.53
N VAL A 107 5.03 8.29 1.84
CA VAL A 107 5.71 9.20 0.92
C VAL A 107 6.97 8.52 0.39
N PHE A 108 7.01 8.29 -0.91
CA PHE A 108 8.16 7.71 -1.59
C PHE A 108 8.98 8.80 -2.29
N ALA A 109 10.30 8.76 -2.17
CA ALA A 109 11.20 9.67 -2.88
C ALA A 109 11.12 9.49 -4.40
N ARG A 110 10.91 8.25 -4.86
CA ARG A 110 10.85 7.87 -6.28
C ARG A 110 9.65 6.98 -6.58
N PRO A 111 9.17 7.00 -7.85
CA PRO A 111 8.22 6.00 -8.33
C PRO A 111 8.84 4.61 -8.28
N GLN A 112 8.03 3.60 -8.01
CA GLN A 112 8.50 2.20 -7.92
C GLN A 112 8.32 1.49 -9.27
N GLN A 113 8.93 2.05 -10.34
CA GLN A 113 8.78 1.56 -11.70
C GLN A 113 9.22 0.11 -11.86
N ALA A 114 10.33 -0.29 -11.22
CA ALA A 114 10.85 -1.65 -11.28
C ALA A 114 9.85 -2.70 -10.79
N ALA A 115 8.94 -2.35 -9.86
CA ALA A 115 7.90 -3.26 -9.41
C ALA A 115 6.82 -3.46 -10.47
N VAL A 116 6.43 -2.40 -11.17
CA VAL A 116 5.46 -2.46 -12.26
C VAL A 116 6.02 -3.21 -13.46
N ASP A 117 7.29 -2.97 -13.79
CA ASP A 117 7.98 -3.68 -14.87
C ASP A 117 8.08 -5.17 -14.56
N ARG A 118 8.49 -5.53 -13.32
CA ARG A 118 8.60 -6.93 -12.88
C ARG A 118 7.26 -7.67 -12.92
N ALA A 119 6.17 -7.01 -12.54
CA ALA A 119 4.83 -7.60 -12.56
C ALA A 119 4.27 -7.82 -13.98
N ARG A 120 4.94 -7.27 -15.01
CA ARG A 120 4.61 -7.50 -16.42
C ARG A 120 5.44 -8.60 -17.07
N ASP A 121 6.44 -9.12 -16.37
CA ASP A 121 7.24 -10.22 -16.85
C ASP A 121 6.44 -11.52 -16.88
N ASP A 122 6.70 -12.36 -17.88
CA ASP A 122 6.04 -13.65 -18.01
C ASP A 122 6.27 -14.53 -16.77
N GLY A 123 5.20 -15.08 -16.22
CA GLY A 123 5.22 -15.98 -15.07
C GLY A 123 5.36 -15.28 -13.71
N VAL A 124 5.14 -13.97 -13.64
CA VAL A 124 5.02 -13.22 -12.39
C VAL A 124 3.57 -12.77 -12.24
N ASP A 125 2.93 -13.16 -11.15
CA ASP A 125 1.52 -12.85 -10.90
C ASP A 125 1.37 -11.61 -10.00
N ALA A 126 2.29 -11.41 -9.06
CA ALA A 126 2.25 -10.27 -8.14
C ALA A 126 3.67 -9.82 -7.73
N VAL A 127 3.79 -8.57 -7.28
CA VAL A 127 5.04 -8.00 -6.77
C VAL A 127 4.82 -7.25 -5.48
N VAL A 128 5.72 -7.46 -4.52
CA VAL A 128 5.77 -6.73 -3.24
C VAL A 128 7.04 -5.91 -3.18
N VAL A 129 6.92 -4.58 -3.03
CA VAL A 129 8.09 -3.73 -2.80
C VAL A 129 8.52 -3.83 -1.35
N THR A 130 9.80 -4.15 -1.13
CA THR A 130 10.37 -4.43 0.18
C THR A 130 11.57 -3.56 0.49
N GLU A 131 11.84 -3.38 1.77
CA GLU A 131 13.06 -2.76 2.28
C GLU A 131 13.66 -3.56 3.43
N ARG A 132 14.95 -3.41 3.63
CA ARG A 132 15.62 -4.04 4.78
C ARG A 132 15.55 -3.12 5.99
N VAL A 133 15.00 -3.62 7.10
CA VAL A 133 14.84 -2.89 8.36
C VAL A 133 15.62 -3.54 9.50
N ASP A 134 15.77 -2.85 10.62
CA ASP A 134 16.25 -3.46 11.85
C ASP A 134 15.18 -4.36 12.49
N ARG A 135 15.59 -5.12 13.53
CA ARG A 135 14.70 -6.09 14.18
C ARG A 135 13.53 -5.41 14.92
N GLU A 136 13.76 -4.25 15.49
CA GLU A 136 12.71 -3.51 16.19
C GLU A 136 11.65 -3.00 15.19
N GLN A 137 12.07 -2.43 14.08
CA GLN A 137 11.14 -1.99 13.04
C GLN A 137 10.39 -3.17 12.41
N ALA A 138 11.02 -4.33 12.27
CA ALA A 138 10.39 -5.54 11.76
C ALA A 138 9.21 -6.03 12.63
N THR A 139 9.18 -5.74 13.94
CA THR A 139 8.00 -6.06 14.79
C THR A 139 6.82 -5.11 14.60
N LYS A 140 6.99 -4.02 13.83
CA LYS A 140 5.99 -2.96 13.67
C LYS A 140 5.37 -2.89 12.27
N THR A 141 5.79 -3.77 11.37
CA THR A 141 5.40 -3.77 9.95
C THR A 141 5.19 -5.19 9.43
N GLY A 142 4.62 -5.34 8.25
CA GLY A 142 4.57 -6.62 7.55
C GLY A 142 5.97 -7.09 7.18
N VAL A 143 6.31 -8.33 7.48
CA VAL A 143 7.62 -8.93 7.23
C VAL A 143 7.47 -10.07 6.25
N VAL A 144 8.28 -10.05 5.20
CA VAL A 144 8.25 -11.04 4.13
C VAL A 144 9.15 -12.21 4.48
N GLU A 145 8.64 -13.41 4.32
CA GLU A 145 9.40 -14.65 4.32
C GLU A 145 9.50 -15.14 2.89
N THR A 146 10.74 -15.29 2.39
CA THR A 146 11.00 -15.62 1.00
C THR A 146 11.70 -16.98 0.86
N THR A 147 11.54 -17.59 -0.30
CA THR A 147 12.39 -18.68 -0.80
C THR A 147 13.18 -18.16 -1.99
N PRO A 148 14.46 -18.57 -2.18
CA PRO A 148 15.23 -18.18 -3.36
C PRO A 148 14.48 -18.54 -4.65
N GLY A 149 14.37 -17.59 -5.58
CA GLY A 149 13.84 -17.86 -6.91
C GLY A 149 14.75 -18.84 -7.66
N SER A 150 14.17 -19.81 -8.38
CA SER A 150 14.94 -20.86 -9.04
C SER A 150 15.72 -20.38 -10.27
N ASP A 151 15.29 -19.29 -10.93
CA ASP A 151 15.85 -18.83 -12.22
C ASP A 151 15.99 -17.31 -12.35
N THR A 152 15.75 -16.54 -11.28
CA THR A 152 15.78 -15.08 -11.27
C THR A 152 16.48 -14.54 -10.02
N ASP A 153 17.04 -13.33 -10.09
CA ASP A 153 17.62 -12.61 -8.94
C ASP A 153 16.55 -12.15 -7.92
N ALA A 154 15.25 -12.41 -8.19
CA ALA A 154 14.14 -12.04 -7.32
C ALA A 154 13.82 -13.18 -6.34
N ASP A 155 13.70 -12.84 -5.07
CA ASP A 155 13.21 -13.76 -4.05
C ASP A 155 11.69 -13.91 -4.15
N ARG A 156 11.18 -15.14 -4.10
CA ARG A 156 9.74 -15.44 -4.08
C ARG A 156 9.16 -15.32 -2.69
N VAL A 157 8.04 -14.65 -2.59
CA VAL A 157 7.28 -14.57 -1.35
C VAL A 157 6.67 -15.94 -1.03
N HIS A 158 7.01 -16.46 0.14
CA HIS A 158 6.35 -17.62 0.70
C HIS A 158 5.13 -17.20 1.54
N ARG A 159 5.33 -16.20 2.40
CA ARG A 159 4.26 -15.54 3.16
C ARG A 159 4.70 -14.18 3.67
N ILE A 160 3.71 -13.39 4.09
CA ILE A 160 3.93 -12.12 4.80
C ILE A 160 3.29 -12.23 6.17
N VAL A 161 4.02 -11.88 7.22
CA VAL A 161 3.51 -11.88 8.60
C VAL A 161 3.40 -10.44 9.08
N GLU A 162 2.19 -10.01 9.40
CA GLU A 162 1.96 -8.64 9.84
C GLU A 162 2.33 -8.46 11.32
N LYS A 163 3.25 -7.53 11.59
CA LYS A 163 3.72 -7.14 12.92
C LYS A 163 4.04 -8.34 13.84
N PRO A 164 4.92 -9.26 13.41
CA PRO A 164 5.24 -10.44 14.19
C PRO A 164 5.99 -10.07 15.48
N ALA A 165 5.66 -10.73 16.59
CA ALA A 165 6.43 -10.60 17.84
C ALA A 165 7.88 -11.09 17.66
N GLU A 166 8.06 -12.15 16.86
CA GLU A 166 9.36 -12.68 16.46
C GLU A 166 9.46 -12.64 14.92
N PRO A 167 10.10 -11.60 14.35
CA PRO A 167 10.19 -11.44 12.90
C PRO A 167 11.01 -12.57 12.26
N PRO A 168 10.43 -13.27 11.24
CA PRO A 168 11.13 -14.37 10.55
C PRO A 168 12.27 -13.85 9.66
N SER A 169 12.22 -12.60 9.26
CA SER A 169 13.23 -11.94 8.45
C SER A 169 13.39 -10.46 8.83
N ARG A 170 14.22 -9.72 8.08
CA ARG A 170 14.31 -8.26 8.15
C ARG A 170 13.83 -7.59 6.87
N GLN A 171 13.17 -8.33 6.00
CA GLN A 171 12.61 -7.83 4.76
C GLN A 171 11.18 -7.38 5.00
N ALA A 172 10.97 -6.07 5.10
CA ALA A 172 9.71 -5.45 5.43
C ALA A 172 8.97 -5.00 4.18
N THR A 173 7.65 -5.10 4.18
CA THR A 173 6.81 -4.50 3.15
C THR A 173 6.83 -2.98 3.26
N THR A 174 6.76 -2.31 2.13
CA THR A 174 6.79 -0.84 2.08
C THR A 174 5.41 -0.20 1.96
N GLY A 175 4.36 -1.02 1.78
CA GLY A 175 3.01 -0.54 1.46
C GLY A 175 2.83 -0.20 -0.01
N TRP A 176 3.70 -0.73 -0.89
CA TRP A 176 3.57 -0.70 -2.34
C TRP A 176 3.53 -2.13 -2.87
N TYR A 177 2.46 -2.45 -3.59
CA TYR A 177 2.22 -3.77 -4.16
C TYR A 177 1.74 -3.61 -5.61
N VAL A 178 2.05 -4.59 -6.46
CA VAL A 178 1.39 -4.79 -7.75
C VAL A 178 0.70 -6.13 -7.69
N LEU A 179 -0.62 -6.14 -7.80
CA LEU A 179 -1.47 -7.29 -7.49
C LEU A 179 -2.41 -7.61 -8.66
N PRO A 180 -2.70 -8.87 -8.91
CA PRO A 180 -3.72 -9.29 -9.84
C PRO A 180 -5.13 -9.25 -9.18
N GLU A 181 -6.19 -9.30 -10.00
CA GLU A 181 -7.57 -9.29 -9.48
C GLU A 181 -7.91 -10.51 -8.62
N GLU A 182 -7.20 -11.63 -8.75
CA GLU A 182 -7.34 -12.82 -7.91
C GLU A 182 -7.05 -12.56 -6.43
N ILE A 183 -6.45 -11.41 -6.10
CA ILE A 183 -6.29 -10.97 -4.70
C ILE A 183 -7.63 -10.82 -3.99
N PHE A 184 -8.71 -10.48 -4.70
CA PHE A 184 -10.04 -10.34 -4.10
C PHE A 184 -10.57 -11.68 -3.61
N ASP A 185 -10.42 -12.75 -4.40
CA ASP A 185 -10.75 -14.12 -3.99
C ASP A 185 -9.89 -14.57 -2.80
N ALA A 186 -8.61 -14.27 -2.83
CA ALA A 186 -7.70 -14.58 -1.73
C ALA A 186 -8.11 -13.86 -0.43
N LEU A 187 -8.47 -12.58 -0.52
CA LEU A 187 -8.95 -11.80 0.63
C LEU A 187 -10.29 -12.32 1.18
N ALA A 188 -11.18 -12.83 0.32
CA ALA A 188 -12.45 -13.45 0.74
C ALA A 188 -12.25 -14.73 1.58
N LEU A 189 -11.11 -15.40 1.43
CA LEU A 189 -10.73 -16.58 2.22
C LEU A 189 -10.06 -16.22 3.57
N CYS A 190 -9.60 -14.98 3.73
CA CYS A 190 -8.93 -14.54 4.94
C CYS A 190 -9.89 -14.39 6.11
N ARG A 191 -9.35 -14.50 7.32
CA ARG A 191 -10.04 -14.22 8.57
C ARG A 191 -9.38 -13.03 9.27
N PRO A 192 -10.11 -12.30 10.12
CA PRO A 192 -9.49 -11.25 10.91
C PRO A 192 -8.32 -11.79 11.73
N SER A 193 -7.23 -11.04 11.76
CA SER A 193 -6.09 -11.29 12.63
C SER A 193 -6.46 -11.17 14.12
N ASP A 194 -5.56 -11.52 15.04
CA ASP A 194 -5.76 -11.34 16.50
C ASP A 194 -6.04 -9.87 16.88
N ARG A 195 -5.76 -8.93 15.97
CA ARG A 195 -6.09 -7.52 16.13
C ARG A 195 -7.49 -7.16 15.63
N GLY A 196 -8.25 -8.12 15.09
CA GLY A 196 -9.56 -7.92 14.50
C GLY A 196 -9.53 -7.24 13.12
N GLU A 197 -8.36 -7.21 12.45
CA GLU A 197 -8.16 -6.59 11.14
C GLU A 197 -7.98 -7.66 10.05
N TYR A 198 -8.55 -7.43 8.87
CA TYR A 198 -8.23 -8.18 7.66
C TYR A 198 -6.95 -7.59 7.06
N GLU A 199 -5.89 -8.37 7.06
CA GLU A 199 -4.58 -7.94 6.60
C GLU A 199 -4.42 -8.20 5.09
N LEU A 200 -3.88 -7.23 4.36
CA LEU A 200 -3.48 -7.46 2.96
C LEU A 200 -2.36 -8.50 2.87
N ALA A 201 -1.51 -8.54 3.88
CA ALA A 201 -0.44 -9.52 4.03
C ALA A 201 -0.94 -10.98 3.98
N ASP A 202 -2.11 -11.24 4.61
CA ASP A 202 -2.72 -12.58 4.60
C ASP A 202 -3.26 -12.91 3.19
N GLY A 203 -3.89 -11.95 2.50
CA GLY A 203 -4.34 -12.15 1.12
C GLY A 203 -3.19 -12.48 0.17
N VAL A 204 -2.07 -11.76 0.25
CA VAL A 204 -0.87 -12.06 -0.54
C VAL A 204 -0.30 -13.44 -0.18
N SER A 205 -0.33 -13.82 1.09
CA SER A 205 0.12 -15.16 1.53
C SER A 205 -0.77 -16.27 1.00
N VAL A 206 -2.10 -16.05 0.91
CA VAL A 206 -3.05 -16.99 0.30
C VAL A 206 -2.79 -17.12 -1.18
N LEU A 207 -2.55 -16.02 -1.91
CA LEU A 207 -2.16 -16.07 -3.34
C LEU A 207 -0.91 -16.93 -3.55
N ALA A 208 0.16 -16.69 -2.78
CA ALA A 208 1.40 -17.47 -2.86
C ALA A 208 1.16 -18.95 -2.56
N ALA A 209 0.36 -19.27 -1.53
CA ALA A 209 0.02 -20.64 -1.16
C ALA A 209 -0.85 -21.34 -2.21
N ALA A 210 -1.66 -20.58 -2.99
CA ALA A 210 -2.45 -21.09 -4.11
C ALA A 210 -1.60 -21.35 -5.37
N GLY A 211 -0.31 -21.02 -5.36
CA GLY A 211 0.63 -21.28 -6.45
C GLY A 211 0.95 -20.06 -7.32
N ALA A 212 0.45 -18.88 -6.97
CA ALA A 212 0.85 -17.65 -7.66
C ALA A 212 2.33 -17.33 -7.41
N THR A 213 3.00 -16.87 -8.46
CA THR A 213 4.37 -16.37 -8.36
C THR A 213 4.35 -14.94 -7.85
N VAL A 214 4.64 -14.77 -6.58
CA VAL A 214 4.74 -13.46 -5.92
C VAL A 214 6.21 -13.13 -5.71
N ASP A 215 6.70 -12.14 -6.44
CA ASP A 215 8.10 -11.73 -6.36
C ASP A 215 8.30 -10.52 -5.44
N THR A 216 9.54 -10.34 -4.97
CA THR A 216 9.92 -9.12 -4.27
C THR A 216 10.77 -8.23 -5.14
N VAL A 217 10.55 -6.92 -5.03
CA VAL A 217 11.43 -5.89 -5.61
C VAL A 217 11.90 -4.98 -4.48
N ARG A 218 13.19 -4.66 -4.48
CA ARG A 218 13.73 -3.74 -3.49
C ARG A 218 13.27 -2.32 -3.75
N LEU A 219 12.90 -1.61 -2.67
CA LEU A 219 12.54 -0.19 -2.69
C LEU A 219 13.61 0.64 -3.44
N ASP A 220 13.18 1.37 -4.47
CA ASP A 220 14.01 2.39 -5.11
C ASP A 220 13.95 3.70 -4.30
N GLY A 221 15.10 4.13 -3.84
CA GLY A 221 15.24 5.35 -3.05
C GLY A 221 14.89 5.14 -1.57
N ARG A 222 14.17 6.11 -1.01
CA ARG A 222 13.73 6.15 0.39
C ARG A 222 12.23 6.37 0.47
N ARG A 223 11.64 6.01 1.60
CA ARG A 223 10.25 6.34 1.93
C ARG A 223 10.12 6.79 3.39
N VAL A 224 9.04 7.48 3.65
CA VAL A 224 8.60 7.81 5.02
C VAL A 224 7.16 7.37 5.18
N ASN A 225 6.89 6.51 6.16
CA ASN A 225 5.52 6.21 6.60
C ASN A 225 5.12 7.28 7.63
N VAL A 226 4.18 8.14 7.26
CA VAL A 226 3.76 9.30 8.05
C VAL A 226 2.78 8.86 9.14
N ASN A 227 3.26 8.74 10.37
CA ASN A 227 2.45 8.35 11.53
C ASN A 227 2.54 9.31 12.71
N THR A 228 3.58 10.15 12.75
CA THR A 228 3.83 11.13 13.82
C THR A 228 4.15 12.50 13.21
N PRO A 229 4.06 13.61 13.98
CA PRO A 229 4.47 14.93 13.49
C PRO A 229 5.94 14.97 12.99
N ALA A 230 6.85 14.25 13.63
CA ALA A 230 8.24 14.14 13.17
C ALA A 230 8.37 13.45 11.80
N ASP A 231 7.41 12.56 11.45
CA ASP A 231 7.39 11.93 10.13
C ASP A 231 6.97 12.91 9.04
N ILE A 232 6.12 13.89 9.35
CA ILE A 232 5.72 14.94 8.41
C ILE A 232 6.94 15.75 7.99
N GLU A 233 7.76 16.17 8.95
CA GLU A 233 9.00 16.91 8.66
C GLU A 233 9.99 16.07 7.83
N ARG A 234 10.12 14.78 8.18
CA ARG A 234 10.97 13.85 7.42
C ARG A 234 10.46 13.63 6.00
N ALA A 235 9.14 13.55 5.83
CA ALA A 235 8.52 13.37 4.53
C ALA A 235 8.65 14.65 3.68
N ALA A 236 8.49 15.85 4.25
CA ALA A 236 8.73 17.11 3.56
C ALA A 236 10.16 17.18 3.01
N ASN A 237 11.18 16.92 3.86
CA ASN A 237 12.58 16.87 3.44
C ASN A 237 12.91 15.74 2.44
N LEU A 238 12.00 14.82 2.19
CA LEU A 238 12.19 13.74 1.21
C LEU A 238 11.74 14.14 -0.19
N VAL A 239 10.79 15.07 -0.29
CA VAL A 239 10.15 15.49 -1.56
C VAL A 239 10.60 16.86 -2.05
N ASP A 240 11.32 17.63 -1.21
CA ASP A 240 12.06 18.84 -1.61
C ASP A 240 13.32 18.46 -2.41
#